data_44af300c67edda6f01a1e5d523185c26
#
_entry.id   44af300c67edda6f01a1e5d523185c26
#
_cell.length_a   1.000
_cell.length_b   1.000
_cell.length_c   1.000
_cell.angle_alpha   90.00
_cell.angle_beta   90.00
_cell.angle_gamma   90.00
#
_symmetry.space_group_name_H-M   'P 1'
#
loop_
_entity.id
_entity.type
_entity.pdbx_description
1 polymer ?
#
loop_
_entity_poly.entity_id
_entity_poly.type
_entity_poly.pdbx_seq_one_letter_code
_entity_poly.pdbx_strand_id
1 'polypeptide(L)'
;VKSRLPIIAILGLAGLIGAQDIPVEATGYGANLDAATRSANRAAIEQGIGMVLTSQTEVENFQVKKDLVITRTEGAVKSSEVIRQTQGPDGAWEVTVRAVVSKSEIRDDLMALSILRSAVGNPRVAILIRETVLGKPVLDGPVEHQVILGFRSRGFEVVDPSDALRVRRSNEIQSAEGGDPKAAAAVGAEWDAEVVIVGTAEATEADLSQNPYFHNTAMKSAAGNVTLKAIDVDTREILASAIAEAPMINVNADVAGSQALEKAAKKAMDQSGIIDQLVAAWQDKANNGLLLRVRVEGIPNYLASQTVVEELRTDAVSVETRKLADRTLFLDVSWRGTASDFCAAVDGRKINKDRNKLAVVSMEGNSILLEVK
;
A
#
# COMPACT_ATOMS: atom_id res chain seq x y z
N VAL A 1 49.04 17.08 44.49
CA VAL A 1 49.21 16.63 43.11
C VAL A 1 47.92 15.91 42.76
N LYS A 2 46.96 16.61 42.05
CA LYS A 2 45.71 16.05 41.57
C LYS A 2 45.92 15.59 40.12
N SER A 3 45.95 14.28 39.87
CA SER A 3 45.97 13.70 38.55
C SER A 3 44.55 13.78 37.93
N ARG A 4 44.44 14.51 36.81
CA ARG A 4 43.24 14.50 35.95
C ARG A 4 43.42 13.42 34.90
N LEU A 5 42.58 12.38 34.92
CA LEU A 5 42.38 11.44 33.80
C LEU A 5 41.61 12.16 32.67
N PRO A 6 41.97 11.99 31.41
CA PRO A 6 41.17 12.47 30.30
C PRO A 6 40.00 11.49 30.06
N ILE A 7 38.80 12.03 30.08
CA ILE A 7 37.60 11.35 29.59
C ILE A 7 37.69 11.29 28.06
N ILE A 8 37.98 10.12 27.51
CA ILE A 8 37.86 9.85 26.07
C ILE A 8 36.37 9.70 25.79
N ALA A 9 35.78 10.74 25.20
CA ALA A 9 34.44 10.67 24.63
C ALA A 9 34.50 9.79 23.37
N ILE A 10 34.06 8.55 23.46
CA ILE A 10 33.72 7.71 22.31
C ILE A 10 32.46 8.31 21.68
N LEU A 11 32.66 9.16 20.65
CA LEU A 11 31.57 9.53 19.73
C LEU A 11 31.24 8.25 18.94
N GLY A 12 30.25 7.52 19.40
CA GLY A 12 29.60 6.48 18.60
C GLY A 12 28.99 7.14 17.37
N LEU A 13 29.50 6.76 16.19
CA LEU A 13 28.88 7.05 14.90
C LEU A 13 27.54 6.27 14.88
N ALA A 14 26.49 6.85 15.48
CA ALA A 14 25.13 6.41 15.25
C ALA A 14 24.81 6.81 13.80
N GLY A 15 25.08 5.91 12.85
CA GLY A 15 24.56 6.02 11.50
C GLY A 15 23.05 6.24 11.61
N LEU A 16 22.53 7.19 10.86
CA LEU A 16 21.10 7.42 10.67
C LEU A 16 20.48 6.12 10.13
N ILE A 17 20.06 5.25 11.04
CA ILE A 17 19.20 4.12 10.68
C ILE A 17 17.87 4.77 10.29
N GLY A 18 17.52 4.72 9.02
CA GLY A 18 16.24 5.21 8.54
C GLY A 18 15.12 4.51 9.31
N ALA A 19 14.04 5.20 9.60
CA ALA A 19 12.90 4.68 10.38
C ALA A 19 12.25 3.39 9.78
N GLN A 20 12.76 2.88 8.67
CA GLN A 20 12.28 1.72 7.93
C GLN A 20 13.31 0.55 7.85
N ASP A 21 14.46 0.67 8.49
CA ASP A 21 15.47 -0.38 8.47
C ASP A 21 15.33 -1.29 9.71
N ILE A 22 15.48 -2.60 9.50
CA ILE A 22 15.30 -3.62 10.53
C ILE A 22 16.68 -4.15 10.93
N PRO A 23 17.17 -3.91 12.16
CA PRO A 23 18.37 -4.57 12.67
C PRO A 23 18.03 -6.03 13.03
N VAL A 24 18.81 -6.97 12.51
CA VAL A 24 18.63 -8.41 12.68
C VAL A 24 19.95 -9.06 13.06
N GLU A 25 19.95 -9.97 14.03
CA GLU A 25 21.05 -10.89 14.29
C GLU A 25 20.65 -12.30 13.83
N ALA A 26 21.46 -12.89 12.96
CA ALA A 26 21.18 -14.20 12.40
C ALA A 26 22.43 -15.07 12.35
N THR A 27 22.24 -16.37 12.54
CA THR A 27 23.31 -17.36 12.51
C THR A 27 23.14 -18.27 11.31
N GLY A 28 24.25 -18.56 10.63
CA GLY A 28 24.32 -19.47 9.49
C GLY A 28 25.45 -20.47 9.62
N TYR A 29 25.32 -21.56 8.90
CA TYR A 29 26.26 -22.69 8.90
C TYR A 29 26.77 -22.96 7.49
N GLY A 30 28.04 -23.41 7.38
CA GLY A 30 28.62 -23.72 6.07
C GLY A 30 29.93 -24.49 6.19
N ALA A 31 30.33 -25.15 5.08
CA ALA A 31 31.58 -25.89 4.99
C ALA A 31 32.83 -24.99 5.05
N ASN A 32 32.67 -23.70 4.82
CA ASN A 32 33.70 -22.68 4.95
C ASN A 32 33.11 -21.37 5.44
N LEU A 33 33.97 -20.40 5.80
CA LEU A 33 33.55 -19.13 6.36
C LEU A 33 32.58 -18.34 5.43
N ASP A 34 32.89 -18.31 4.13
CA ASP A 34 32.03 -17.63 3.13
C ASP A 34 30.66 -18.26 3.00
N ALA A 35 30.57 -19.58 2.98
CA ALA A 35 29.30 -20.30 2.91
C ALA A 35 28.47 -20.07 4.17
N ALA A 36 29.09 -20.08 5.35
CA ALA A 36 28.42 -19.81 6.61
C ALA A 36 27.94 -18.34 6.69
N THR A 37 28.74 -17.39 6.20
CA THR A 37 28.35 -15.97 6.15
C THR A 37 27.15 -15.74 5.19
N ARG A 38 27.19 -16.35 4.00
CA ARG A 38 26.03 -16.29 3.08
C ARG A 38 24.78 -16.91 3.70
N SER A 39 24.91 -18.04 4.38
CA SER A 39 23.81 -18.68 5.10
C SER A 39 23.24 -17.77 6.20
N ALA A 40 24.12 -17.08 6.97
CA ALA A 40 23.69 -16.12 7.99
C ALA A 40 22.95 -14.92 7.40
N ASN A 41 23.43 -14.37 6.27
CA ASN A 41 22.73 -13.27 5.58
C ASN A 41 21.36 -13.70 5.04
N ARG A 42 21.23 -14.91 4.48
CA ARG A 42 19.93 -15.46 4.07
C ARG A 42 18.96 -15.61 5.25
N ALA A 43 19.45 -16.06 6.39
CA ALA A 43 18.67 -16.15 7.62
C ALA A 43 18.23 -14.76 8.13
N ALA A 44 19.09 -13.73 8.00
CA ALA A 44 18.75 -12.36 8.33
C ALA A 44 17.63 -11.82 7.43
N ILE A 45 17.69 -12.08 6.12
CA ILE A 45 16.64 -11.72 5.15
C ILE A 45 15.32 -12.42 5.52
N GLU A 46 15.36 -13.71 5.80
CA GLU A 46 14.16 -14.48 6.18
C GLU A 46 13.50 -13.91 7.45
N GLN A 47 14.29 -13.52 8.46
CA GLN A 47 13.77 -12.85 9.64
C GLN A 47 13.16 -11.48 9.30
N GLY A 48 13.84 -10.69 8.45
CA GLY A 48 13.32 -9.41 7.96
C GLY A 48 11.99 -9.56 7.21
N ILE A 49 11.87 -10.56 6.35
CA ILE A 49 10.62 -10.90 5.65
C ILE A 49 9.53 -11.26 6.67
N GLY A 50 9.82 -12.10 7.66
CA GLY A 50 8.88 -12.47 8.72
C GLY A 50 8.34 -11.27 9.52
N MET A 51 9.12 -10.19 9.64
CA MET A 51 8.67 -8.94 10.28
C MET A 51 7.79 -8.07 9.36
N VAL A 52 7.76 -8.34 8.06
CA VAL A 52 6.93 -7.63 7.07
C VAL A 52 5.60 -8.33 6.84
N LEU A 53 5.60 -9.67 6.88
CA LEU A 53 4.39 -10.48 6.69
C LEU A 53 3.46 -10.33 7.91
N THR A 54 2.19 -10.05 7.66
CA THR A 54 1.22 -9.73 8.71
C THR A 54 0.02 -10.68 8.76
N SER A 55 -0.25 -11.43 7.69
CA SER A 55 -1.37 -12.36 7.61
C SER A 55 -0.94 -13.81 7.35
N GLN A 56 -1.81 -14.76 7.70
CA GLN A 56 -1.57 -16.18 7.44
C GLN A 56 -1.42 -16.47 5.93
N THR A 57 -2.25 -15.84 5.10
CA THR A 57 -2.19 -15.99 3.63
C THR A 57 -0.86 -15.50 3.05
N GLU A 58 -0.32 -14.39 3.58
CA GLU A 58 1.00 -13.88 3.18
C GLU A 58 2.11 -14.87 3.55
N VAL A 59 2.05 -15.45 4.76
CA VAL A 59 3.00 -16.47 5.21
C VAL A 59 2.93 -17.72 4.34
N GLU A 60 1.73 -18.21 4.02
CA GLU A 60 1.53 -19.38 3.16
C GLU A 60 2.06 -19.10 1.75
N ASN A 61 1.74 -17.97 1.15
CA ASN A 61 2.25 -17.54 -0.16
C ASN A 61 3.80 -17.42 -0.16
N PHE A 62 4.38 -16.88 0.92
CA PHE A 62 5.83 -16.84 1.09
C PHE A 62 6.45 -18.23 1.13
N GLN A 63 5.89 -19.18 1.91
CA GLN A 63 6.44 -20.53 2.00
C GLN A 63 6.47 -21.25 0.65
N VAL A 64 5.44 -21.06 -0.20
CA VAL A 64 5.38 -21.62 -1.55
C VAL A 64 6.50 -21.08 -2.46
N LYS A 65 6.91 -19.81 -2.27
CA LYS A 65 7.90 -19.12 -3.12
C LYS A 65 9.20 -18.79 -2.38
N LYS A 66 9.45 -19.41 -1.23
CA LYS A 66 10.50 -19.03 -0.27
C LYS A 66 11.86 -18.77 -0.90
N ASP A 67 12.38 -19.72 -1.68
CA ASP A 67 13.72 -19.58 -2.26
C ASP A 67 13.78 -18.45 -3.29
N LEU A 68 12.74 -18.28 -4.10
CA LEU A 68 12.65 -17.19 -5.08
C LEU A 68 12.61 -15.82 -4.38
N VAL A 69 11.81 -15.70 -3.31
CA VAL A 69 11.70 -14.46 -2.53
C VAL A 69 13.04 -14.11 -1.90
N ILE A 70 13.67 -15.05 -1.17
CA ILE A 70 14.94 -14.80 -0.49
C ILE A 70 16.03 -14.40 -1.49
N THR A 71 16.10 -15.09 -2.64
CA THR A 71 17.08 -14.77 -3.69
C THR A 71 16.88 -13.37 -4.27
N ARG A 72 15.62 -12.98 -4.51
CA ARG A 72 15.30 -11.65 -5.02
C ARG A 72 15.61 -10.56 -4.00
N THR A 73 15.36 -10.82 -2.72
CA THR A 73 15.48 -9.85 -1.62
C THR A 73 16.92 -9.74 -1.08
N GLU A 74 17.91 -10.44 -1.67
CA GLU A 74 19.32 -10.35 -1.23
C GLU A 74 19.86 -8.91 -1.23
N GLY A 75 19.39 -8.05 -2.14
CA GLY A 75 19.72 -6.62 -2.22
C GLY A 75 19.21 -5.78 -1.05
N ALA A 76 18.23 -6.24 -0.30
CA ALA A 76 17.67 -5.51 0.84
C ALA A 76 18.62 -5.45 2.07
N VAL A 77 19.73 -6.20 2.08
CA VAL A 77 20.75 -6.11 3.13
C VAL A 77 21.60 -4.86 2.90
N LYS A 78 21.37 -3.83 3.70
CA LYS A 78 22.12 -2.55 3.64
C LYS A 78 23.54 -2.66 4.20
N SER A 79 23.69 -3.43 5.28
CA SER A 79 24.98 -3.74 5.90
C SER A 79 24.92 -5.07 6.61
N SER A 80 26.07 -5.76 6.68
CA SER A 80 26.23 -7.00 7.42
C SER A 80 27.61 -7.05 8.03
N GLU A 81 27.69 -7.31 9.33
CA GLU A 81 28.92 -7.42 10.08
C GLU A 81 28.96 -8.78 10.80
N VAL A 82 30.06 -9.51 10.67
CA VAL A 82 30.27 -10.74 11.42
C VAL A 82 30.59 -10.40 12.87
N ILE A 83 29.73 -10.75 13.80
CA ILE A 83 29.91 -10.50 15.23
C ILE A 83 30.46 -11.71 16.00
N ARG A 84 30.31 -12.91 15.44
CA ARG A 84 30.84 -14.15 15.97
C ARG A 84 31.11 -15.16 14.86
N GLN A 85 32.22 -15.89 15.00
CA GLN A 85 32.54 -17.02 14.12
C GLN A 85 33.16 -18.13 14.94
N THR A 86 32.77 -19.37 14.68
CA THR A 86 33.27 -20.55 15.39
C THR A 86 33.39 -21.72 14.42
N GLN A 87 34.46 -22.48 14.50
CA GLN A 87 34.61 -23.71 13.73
C GLN A 87 34.28 -24.91 14.63
N GLY A 88 33.35 -25.74 14.21
CA GLY A 88 32.98 -26.97 14.93
C GLY A 88 34.01 -28.07 14.80
N PRO A 89 33.90 -29.12 15.63
CA PRO A 89 34.81 -30.30 15.59
C PRO A 89 34.79 -31.05 14.26
N ASP A 90 33.69 -30.95 13.52
CA ASP A 90 33.45 -31.53 12.19
C ASP A 90 34.03 -30.70 11.04
N GLY A 91 34.65 -29.54 11.37
CA GLY A 91 35.22 -28.61 10.41
C GLY A 91 34.21 -27.62 9.83
N ALA A 92 32.91 -27.73 10.16
CA ALA A 92 31.86 -26.79 9.74
C ALA A 92 32.02 -25.45 10.47
N TRP A 93 31.67 -24.36 9.77
CA TRP A 93 31.70 -23.02 10.35
C TRP A 93 30.28 -22.60 10.77
N GLU A 94 30.23 -22.01 11.94
CA GLU A 94 29.07 -21.27 12.45
C GLU A 94 29.42 -19.78 12.46
N VAL A 95 28.60 -18.95 11.80
CA VAL A 95 28.80 -17.51 11.71
C VAL A 95 27.54 -16.80 12.17
N THR A 96 27.66 -15.84 13.09
CA THR A 96 26.59 -14.93 13.46
C THR A 96 26.89 -13.55 12.88
N VAL A 97 25.94 -13.01 12.14
CA VAL A 97 25.99 -11.66 11.59
C VAL A 97 25.02 -10.74 12.30
N ARG A 98 25.40 -9.47 12.41
CA ARG A 98 24.47 -8.36 12.66
C ARG A 98 24.26 -7.65 11.33
N ALA A 99 23.04 -7.72 10.82
CA ALA A 99 22.65 -7.15 9.55
C ALA A 99 21.59 -6.04 9.74
N VAL A 100 21.58 -5.07 8.84
CA VAL A 100 20.51 -4.07 8.72
C VAL A 100 19.81 -4.34 7.41
N VAL A 101 18.51 -4.64 7.47
CA VAL A 101 17.69 -5.03 6.32
C VAL A 101 16.65 -3.96 6.04
N SER A 102 16.52 -3.57 4.78
CA SER A 102 15.57 -2.56 4.34
C SER A 102 14.15 -3.12 4.28
N LYS A 103 13.27 -2.61 5.12
CA LYS A 103 11.86 -2.99 5.15
C LYS A 103 11.12 -2.61 3.84
N SER A 104 11.46 -1.46 3.26
CA SER A 104 10.84 -1.00 2.01
C SER A 104 11.22 -1.88 0.83
N GLU A 105 12.50 -2.25 0.68
CA GLU A 105 12.93 -3.14 -0.41
C GLU A 105 12.34 -4.55 -0.28
N ILE A 106 12.28 -5.10 0.95
CA ILE A 106 11.57 -6.37 1.20
C ILE A 106 10.12 -6.26 0.74
N ARG A 107 9.42 -5.19 1.12
CA ARG A 107 8.01 -4.98 0.77
C ARG A 107 7.82 -4.88 -0.74
N ASP A 108 8.65 -4.11 -1.43
CA ASP A 108 8.60 -3.95 -2.89
C ASP A 108 8.78 -5.31 -3.61
N ASP A 109 9.73 -6.12 -3.17
CA ASP A 109 9.96 -7.45 -3.73
C ASP A 109 8.81 -8.42 -3.45
N LEU A 110 8.25 -8.40 -2.23
CA LEU A 110 7.07 -9.21 -1.88
C LEU A 110 5.86 -8.79 -2.71
N MET A 111 5.68 -7.49 -2.98
CA MET A 111 4.65 -6.97 -3.87
C MET A 111 4.84 -7.45 -5.30
N ALA A 112 6.03 -7.29 -5.87
CA ALA A 112 6.34 -7.72 -7.24
C ALA A 112 6.13 -9.23 -7.45
N LEU A 113 6.40 -10.05 -6.42
CA LEU A 113 6.17 -11.48 -6.42
C LEU A 113 4.72 -11.90 -6.08
N SER A 114 3.83 -10.95 -5.95
CA SER A 114 2.41 -11.11 -5.60
C SER A 114 2.12 -11.72 -4.22
N ILE A 115 3.11 -11.77 -3.32
CA ILE A 115 2.90 -12.31 -1.96
C ILE A 115 1.89 -11.46 -1.20
N LEU A 116 2.10 -10.14 -1.18
CA LEU A 116 1.20 -9.22 -0.48
C LEU A 116 -0.10 -8.96 -1.26
N ARG A 117 0.00 -8.79 -2.60
CA ARG A 117 -1.18 -8.50 -3.44
C ARG A 117 -2.21 -9.62 -3.48
N SER A 118 -1.77 -10.88 -3.50
CA SER A 118 -2.70 -12.02 -3.54
C SER A 118 -3.52 -12.16 -2.25
N ALA A 119 -3.03 -11.65 -1.12
CA ALA A 119 -3.78 -11.63 0.13
C ALA A 119 -5.03 -10.72 0.08
N VAL A 120 -5.06 -9.77 -0.87
CA VAL A 120 -6.18 -8.82 -1.07
C VAL A 120 -6.84 -8.95 -2.45
N GLY A 121 -6.65 -10.10 -3.14
CA GLY A 121 -7.33 -10.41 -4.39
C GLY A 121 -6.68 -9.82 -5.66
N ASN A 122 -5.42 -9.35 -5.60
CA ASN A 122 -4.70 -8.74 -6.74
C ASN A 122 -5.47 -7.58 -7.40
N PRO A 123 -5.74 -6.49 -6.68
CA PRO A 123 -6.60 -5.42 -7.17
C PRO A 123 -6.03 -4.75 -8.43
N ARG A 124 -6.92 -4.43 -9.36
CA ARG A 124 -6.64 -3.64 -10.57
C ARG A 124 -6.71 -2.16 -10.22
N VAL A 125 -5.83 -1.39 -10.81
CA VAL A 125 -5.66 0.03 -10.52
C VAL A 125 -5.97 0.86 -11.76
N ALA A 126 -6.92 1.79 -11.64
CA ALA A 126 -7.13 2.85 -12.63
C ALA A 126 -6.35 4.10 -12.21
N ILE A 127 -5.86 4.88 -13.17
CA ILE A 127 -5.09 6.09 -12.91
C ILE A 127 -5.71 7.26 -13.66
N LEU A 128 -5.99 8.35 -12.95
CA LEU A 128 -6.61 9.57 -13.43
C LEU A 128 -5.90 10.79 -12.84
N ILE A 129 -5.02 11.41 -13.62
CA ILE A 129 -4.25 12.56 -13.15
C ILE A 129 -4.46 13.73 -14.13
N ARG A 130 -4.90 14.86 -13.57
CA ARG A 130 -4.96 16.11 -14.34
C ARG A 130 -3.62 16.81 -14.26
N GLU A 131 -2.98 17.00 -15.41
CA GLU A 131 -1.67 17.64 -15.50
C GLU A 131 -1.72 18.96 -16.22
N THR A 132 -1.00 19.95 -15.65
CA THR A 132 -0.79 21.28 -16.27
C THR A 132 0.68 21.65 -16.18
N VAL A 133 1.25 22.10 -17.31
CA VAL A 133 2.61 22.64 -17.37
C VAL A 133 2.52 24.10 -17.79
N LEU A 134 2.94 25.01 -16.94
CA LEU A 134 2.91 26.46 -17.15
C LEU A 134 1.53 26.95 -17.64
N GLY A 135 0.45 26.45 -16.98
CA GLY A 135 -0.93 26.79 -17.30
C GLY A 135 -1.52 26.10 -18.52
N LYS A 136 -0.78 25.22 -19.21
CA LYS A 136 -1.25 24.46 -20.36
C LYS A 136 -1.62 23.04 -19.93
N PRO A 137 -2.84 22.54 -20.21
CA PRO A 137 -3.19 21.14 -19.95
C PRO A 137 -2.31 20.18 -20.77
N VAL A 138 -1.87 19.10 -20.15
CA VAL A 138 -1.10 18.02 -20.78
C VAL A 138 -1.92 16.74 -20.68
N LEU A 139 -2.08 16.04 -21.79
CA LEU A 139 -2.67 14.71 -21.83
C LEU A 139 -1.53 13.68 -21.84
N ASP A 140 -1.72 12.56 -21.15
CA ASP A 140 -0.69 11.52 -21.00
C ASP A 140 0.64 12.11 -20.52
N GLY A 141 0.57 12.86 -19.42
CA GLY A 141 1.69 13.64 -18.94
C GLY A 141 2.71 12.79 -18.16
N PRO A 142 3.84 13.43 -17.76
CA PRO A 142 4.94 12.75 -17.10
C PRO A 142 4.55 12.15 -15.73
N VAL A 143 3.59 12.73 -15.01
CA VAL A 143 3.17 12.21 -13.70
C VAL A 143 2.36 10.93 -13.86
N GLU A 144 1.35 10.93 -14.73
CA GLU A 144 0.56 9.73 -15.02
C GLU A 144 1.45 8.58 -15.46
N HIS A 145 2.39 8.87 -16.37
CA HIS A 145 3.33 7.86 -16.85
C HIS A 145 4.22 7.30 -15.74
N GLN A 146 4.75 8.15 -14.85
CA GLN A 146 5.56 7.71 -13.69
C GLN A 146 4.74 6.89 -12.70
N VAL A 147 3.47 7.26 -12.46
CA VAL A 147 2.57 6.53 -11.58
C VAL A 147 2.25 5.14 -12.17
N ILE A 148 1.95 5.05 -13.47
CA ILE A 148 1.76 3.78 -14.18
C ILE A 148 2.99 2.88 -14.02
N LEU A 149 4.19 3.41 -14.29
CA LEU A 149 5.44 2.67 -14.16
C LEU A 149 5.68 2.18 -12.72
N GLY A 150 5.40 3.03 -11.73
CA GLY A 150 5.55 2.70 -10.33
C GLY A 150 4.65 1.54 -9.88
N PHE A 151 3.39 1.54 -10.29
CA PHE A 151 2.46 0.45 -10.00
C PHE A 151 2.82 -0.84 -10.77
N ARG A 152 3.13 -0.73 -12.06
CA ARG A 152 3.52 -1.88 -12.88
C ARG A 152 4.81 -2.54 -12.41
N SER A 153 5.81 -1.77 -11.98
CA SER A 153 7.07 -2.32 -11.46
C SER A 153 6.88 -3.16 -10.21
N ARG A 154 5.84 -2.84 -9.42
CA ARG A 154 5.41 -3.61 -8.23
C ARG A 154 4.38 -4.69 -8.59
N GLY A 155 4.15 -4.92 -9.88
CA GLY A 155 3.34 -6.00 -10.42
C GLY A 155 1.83 -5.77 -10.39
N PHE A 156 1.35 -4.56 -10.13
CA PHE A 156 -0.08 -4.25 -10.24
C PHE A 156 -0.56 -4.31 -11.69
N GLU A 157 -1.78 -4.77 -11.88
CA GLU A 157 -2.50 -4.62 -13.13
C GLU A 157 -3.06 -3.19 -13.19
N VAL A 158 -2.59 -2.42 -14.17
CA VAL A 158 -3.07 -1.06 -14.41
C VAL A 158 -4.02 -1.10 -15.59
N VAL A 159 -5.23 -0.58 -15.39
CA VAL A 159 -6.25 -0.48 -16.45
C VAL A 159 -5.77 0.45 -17.56
N ASP A 160 -6.04 0.08 -18.80
CA ASP A 160 -5.53 0.79 -19.99
C ASP A 160 -6.06 2.24 -20.04
N PRO A 161 -5.17 3.24 -20.07
CA PRO A 161 -5.57 4.63 -20.17
C PRO A 161 -6.23 5.01 -21.50
N SER A 162 -6.18 4.15 -22.54
CA SER A 162 -6.80 4.45 -23.86
C SER A 162 -8.32 4.62 -23.77
N ASP A 163 -8.99 3.88 -22.89
CA ASP A 163 -10.42 4.07 -22.61
C ASP A 163 -10.67 5.32 -21.75
N ALA A 164 -9.70 5.69 -20.91
CA ALA A 164 -9.71 6.93 -20.14
C ALA A 164 -9.79 8.20 -21.01
N LEU A 165 -9.13 8.21 -22.15
CA LEU A 165 -9.12 9.38 -23.06
C LEU A 165 -10.50 9.68 -23.65
N ARG A 166 -11.34 8.68 -23.89
CA ARG A 166 -12.71 8.86 -24.37
C ARG A 166 -13.61 9.50 -23.33
N VAL A 167 -13.38 9.20 -22.08
CA VAL A 167 -14.22 9.57 -20.93
C VAL A 167 -13.74 10.87 -20.25
N ARG A 168 -12.46 11.30 -20.40
CA ARG A 168 -11.88 12.55 -19.85
C ARG A 168 -12.64 13.86 -20.18
N ARG A 169 -13.68 13.78 -21.00
CA ARG A 169 -14.54 14.91 -21.32
C ARG A 169 -15.81 15.02 -20.46
N SER A 170 -16.08 14.04 -19.61
CA SER A 170 -17.24 14.07 -18.72
C SER A 170 -16.97 14.88 -17.45
N ASN A 171 -18.01 15.54 -16.91
CA ASN A 171 -17.95 16.26 -15.64
C ASN A 171 -17.55 15.34 -14.48
N GLU A 172 -17.90 14.05 -14.54
CA GLU A 172 -17.56 13.06 -13.51
C GLU A 172 -16.07 12.82 -13.41
N ILE A 173 -15.38 12.74 -14.55
CA ILE A 173 -13.93 12.56 -14.57
C ILE A 173 -13.20 13.78 -14.06
N GLN A 174 -13.64 14.99 -14.44
CA GLN A 174 -13.08 16.21 -13.88
C GLN A 174 -13.25 16.29 -12.36
N SER A 175 -14.39 15.81 -11.83
CA SER A 175 -14.62 15.71 -10.38
C SER A 175 -13.73 14.65 -9.74
N ALA A 176 -13.55 13.49 -10.38
CA ALA A 176 -12.66 12.42 -9.93
C ALA A 176 -11.21 12.89 -9.86
N GLU A 177 -10.70 13.53 -10.93
CA GLU A 177 -9.36 14.13 -10.97
C GLU A 177 -9.16 15.19 -9.88
N GLY A 178 -10.22 15.92 -9.53
CA GLY A 178 -10.26 16.85 -8.39
C GLY A 178 -10.23 16.17 -7.02
N GLY A 179 -10.29 14.83 -6.98
CA GLY A 179 -10.22 14.03 -5.77
C GLY A 179 -11.55 13.79 -5.07
N ASP A 180 -12.69 13.92 -5.78
CA ASP A 180 -14.00 13.51 -5.27
C ASP A 180 -14.11 11.98 -5.22
N PRO A 181 -14.22 11.36 -4.03
CA PRO A 181 -14.24 9.91 -3.90
C PRO A 181 -15.44 9.24 -4.58
N LYS A 182 -16.59 9.92 -4.64
CA LYS A 182 -17.79 9.38 -5.27
C LYS A 182 -17.63 9.31 -6.79
N ALA A 183 -17.13 10.37 -7.40
CA ALA A 183 -16.85 10.42 -8.83
C ALA A 183 -15.73 9.43 -9.21
N ALA A 184 -14.67 9.35 -8.42
CA ALA A 184 -13.57 8.40 -8.61
C ALA A 184 -14.05 6.94 -8.57
N ALA A 185 -14.89 6.61 -7.59
CA ALA A 185 -15.46 5.27 -7.47
C ALA A 185 -16.38 4.91 -8.64
N ALA A 186 -17.19 5.87 -9.14
CA ALA A 186 -18.04 5.64 -10.32
C ALA A 186 -17.21 5.33 -11.57
N VAL A 187 -16.13 6.08 -11.79
CA VAL A 187 -15.20 5.84 -12.90
C VAL A 187 -14.47 4.51 -12.74
N GLY A 188 -14.00 4.18 -11.52
CA GLY A 188 -13.34 2.91 -11.24
C GLY A 188 -14.24 1.71 -11.51
N ALA A 189 -15.51 1.77 -11.11
CA ALA A 189 -16.49 0.72 -11.37
C ALA A 189 -16.75 0.53 -12.87
N GLU A 190 -16.80 1.62 -13.66
CA GLU A 190 -16.96 1.54 -15.12
C GLU A 190 -15.76 0.85 -15.78
N TRP A 191 -14.57 1.03 -15.24
CA TRP A 191 -13.34 0.43 -15.77
C TRP A 191 -12.95 -0.88 -15.09
N ASP A 192 -13.83 -1.41 -14.26
CA ASP A 192 -13.61 -2.70 -13.63
C ASP A 192 -12.34 -2.71 -12.75
N ALA A 193 -12.04 -1.57 -12.14
CA ALA A 193 -10.92 -1.37 -11.21
C ALA A 193 -11.40 -1.41 -9.76
N GLU A 194 -10.59 -1.97 -8.88
CA GLU A 194 -10.85 -2.00 -7.44
C GLU A 194 -10.32 -0.76 -6.73
N VAL A 195 -9.31 -0.10 -7.32
CA VAL A 195 -8.73 1.14 -6.79
C VAL A 195 -8.55 2.16 -7.90
N VAL A 196 -8.86 3.43 -7.61
CA VAL A 196 -8.55 4.55 -8.50
C VAL A 196 -7.53 5.47 -7.85
N ILE A 197 -6.43 5.71 -8.57
CA ILE A 197 -5.47 6.75 -8.23
C ILE A 197 -5.91 8.02 -8.94
N VAL A 198 -6.32 9.00 -8.17
CA VAL A 198 -6.71 10.32 -8.69
C VAL A 198 -5.72 11.38 -8.23
N GLY A 199 -5.57 12.44 -9.01
CA GLY A 199 -4.70 13.51 -8.60
C GLY A 199 -4.62 14.70 -9.52
N THR A 200 -3.88 15.69 -9.04
CA THR A 200 -3.53 16.90 -9.79
C THR A 200 -2.02 17.09 -9.79
N ALA A 201 -1.49 17.50 -10.91
CA ALA A 201 -0.10 17.82 -11.09
C ALA A 201 0.04 19.16 -11.82
N GLU A 202 0.73 20.10 -11.21
CA GLU A 202 0.90 21.44 -11.76
C GLU A 202 2.37 21.86 -11.70
N ALA A 203 2.91 22.27 -12.84
CA ALA A 203 4.20 22.94 -12.92
C ALA A 203 4.00 24.45 -13.12
N THR A 204 4.59 25.21 -12.25
CA THR A 204 4.60 26.69 -12.30
C THR A 204 6.00 27.23 -12.53
N GLU A 205 6.13 28.36 -13.19
CA GLU A 205 7.43 29.02 -13.34
C GLU A 205 7.92 29.51 -11.97
N ALA A 206 9.18 29.22 -11.67
CA ALA A 206 9.83 29.69 -10.43
C ALA A 206 10.83 30.81 -10.79
N ASP A 207 10.76 31.90 -10.02
CA ASP A 207 11.62 33.07 -10.23
C ASP A 207 13.05 32.80 -9.74
N LEU A 208 14.01 32.85 -10.66
CA LEU A 208 15.45 32.76 -10.38
C LEU A 208 16.14 34.12 -10.22
N SER A 209 15.41 35.23 -10.35
CA SER A 209 16.00 36.59 -10.33
C SER A 209 16.73 36.90 -9.03
N GLN A 210 16.30 36.32 -7.93
CA GLN A 210 16.89 36.47 -6.60
C GLN A 210 18.11 35.57 -6.35
N ASN A 211 18.42 34.63 -7.27
CA ASN A 211 19.56 33.75 -7.08
C ASN A 211 20.80 34.31 -7.82
N PRO A 212 21.88 34.69 -7.09
CA PRO A 212 23.07 35.28 -7.70
C PRO A 212 23.76 34.43 -8.76
N TYR A 213 23.59 33.11 -8.72
CA TYR A 213 24.21 32.18 -9.67
C TYR A 213 23.46 32.10 -11.01
N PHE A 214 22.19 32.52 -11.06
CA PHE A 214 21.34 32.40 -12.25
C PHE A 214 20.87 33.74 -12.82
N HIS A 215 21.22 34.84 -12.17
CA HIS A 215 20.73 36.21 -12.48
C HIS A 215 20.92 36.66 -13.94
N ASN A 216 21.94 36.16 -14.65
CA ASN A 216 22.23 36.52 -16.04
C ASN A 216 22.32 35.28 -16.97
N THR A 217 21.62 34.21 -16.63
CA THR A 217 21.60 32.99 -17.47
C THR A 217 20.30 32.89 -18.26
N ALA A 218 20.34 32.17 -19.40
CA ALA A 218 19.13 31.82 -20.15
C ALA A 218 18.30 30.70 -19.49
N MET A 219 18.69 30.29 -18.28
CA MET A 219 18.06 29.18 -17.56
C MET A 219 16.66 29.58 -17.06
N LYS A 220 15.72 28.69 -17.23
CA LYS A 220 14.36 28.76 -16.71
C LYS A 220 14.19 27.76 -15.57
N SER A 221 13.44 28.12 -14.55
CA SER A 221 13.12 27.22 -13.45
C SER A 221 11.63 26.97 -13.38
N ALA A 222 11.26 25.77 -13.01
CA ALA A 222 9.88 25.41 -12.71
C ALA A 222 9.82 24.61 -11.40
N ALA A 223 8.74 24.79 -10.66
CA ALA A 223 8.36 23.98 -9.50
C ALA A 223 7.17 23.08 -9.90
N GLY A 224 7.34 21.78 -9.74
CA GLY A 224 6.27 20.80 -9.96
C GLY A 224 5.67 20.36 -8.65
N ASN A 225 4.35 20.50 -8.53
CA ASN A 225 3.54 20.05 -7.38
C ASN A 225 2.67 18.89 -7.82
N VAL A 226 2.68 17.80 -7.05
CA VAL A 226 1.89 16.59 -7.31
C VAL A 226 1.11 16.23 -6.06
N THR A 227 -0.20 16.05 -6.21
CA THR A 227 -1.09 15.53 -5.17
C THR A 227 -1.80 14.30 -5.71
N LEU A 228 -1.66 13.18 -5.00
CA LEU A 228 -2.27 11.89 -5.36
C LEU A 228 -3.13 11.38 -4.20
N LYS A 229 -4.22 10.71 -4.54
CA LYS A 229 -5.05 9.94 -3.60
C LYS A 229 -5.38 8.58 -4.20
N ALA A 230 -5.32 7.54 -3.40
CA ALA A 230 -5.82 6.21 -3.74
C ALA A 230 -7.20 6.04 -3.12
N ILE A 231 -8.20 5.73 -3.93
CA ILE A 231 -9.60 5.62 -3.52
C ILE A 231 -10.08 4.20 -3.82
N ASP A 232 -10.63 3.55 -2.81
CA ASP A 232 -11.30 2.26 -2.94
C ASP A 232 -12.65 2.46 -3.65
N VAL A 233 -12.89 1.69 -4.70
CA VAL A 233 -14.06 1.83 -5.56
C VAL A 233 -15.35 1.43 -4.83
N ASP A 234 -15.30 0.37 -4.03
CA ASP A 234 -16.45 -0.18 -3.32
C ASP A 234 -16.84 0.67 -2.11
N THR A 235 -15.86 1.01 -1.27
CA THR A 235 -16.12 1.74 -0.02
C THR A 235 -16.09 3.25 -0.17
N ARG A 236 -15.47 3.77 -1.24
CA ARG A 236 -15.19 5.21 -1.46
C ARG A 236 -14.25 5.79 -0.40
N GLU A 237 -13.51 4.94 0.27
CA GLU A 237 -12.52 5.33 1.27
C GLU A 237 -11.23 5.81 0.61
N ILE A 238 -10.61 6.84 1.16
CA ILE A 238 -9.26 7.25 0.77
C ILE A 238 -8.28 6.35 1.51
N LEU A 239 -7.68 5.40 0.78
CA LEU A 239 -6.74 4.42 1.33
C LEU A 239 -5.35 5.00 1.54
N ALA A 240 -4.95 5.94 0.67
CA ALA A 240 -3.62 6.55 0.71
C ALA A 240 -3.67 7.96 0.11
N SER A 241 -2.73 8.82 0.53
CA SER A 241 -2.55 10.15 -0.03
C SER A 241 -1.08 10.53 -0.02
N ALA A 242 -0.61 11.15 -1.10
CA ALA A 242 0.75 11.66 -1.21
C ALA A 242 0.76 13.06 -1.80
N ILE A 243 1.63 13.92 -1.26
CA ILE A 243 1.91 15.25 -1.79
C ILE A 243 3.43 15.35 -1.94
N ALA A 244 3.87 15.81 -3.10
CA ALA A 244 5.29 16.02 -3.35
C ALA A 244 5.54 17.25 -4.22
N GLU A 245 6.67 17.89 -3.96
CA GLU A 245 7.15 19.03 -4.72
C GLU A 245 8.59 18.80 -5.17
N ALA A 246 8.92 19.26 -6.39
CA ALA A 246 10.28 19.23 -6.87
C ALA A 246 10.56 20.43 -7.80
N PRO A 247 11.71 21.10 -7.64
CA PRO A 247 12.18 22.09 -8.59
C PRO A 247 13.03 21.44 -9.68
N MET A 248 12.99 22.05 -10.88
CA MET A 248 13.91 21.75 -11.99
C MET A 248 14.30 23.04 -12.74
N ILE A 249 15.48 22.99 -13.35
CA ILE A 249 16.03 24.10 -14.13
C ILE A 249 16.42 23.56 -15.51
N ASN A 250 16.00 24.26 -16.58
CA ASN A 250 16.34 23.93 -17.94
C ASN A 250 16.44 25.21 -18.80
N VAL A 251 17.02 25.16 -19.98
CA VAL A 251 17.00 26.28 -20.92
C VAL A 251 15.60 26.52 -21.51
N ASN A 252 14.74 25.49 -21.52
CA ASN A 252 13.35 25.56 -21.95
C ASN A 252 12.42 25.40 -20.74
N ALA A 253 11.49 26.35 -20.58
CA ALA A 253 10.57 26.37 -19.43
C ALA A 253 9.59 25.20 -19.43
N ASP A 254 9.04 24.79 -20.60
CA ASP A 254 8.11 23.67 -20.69
C ASP A 254 8.83 22.34 -20.32
N VAL A 255 10.11 22.19 -20.74
CA VAL A 255 10.95 21.04 -20.35
C VAL A 255 11.24 21.05 -18.86
N ALA A 256 11.59 22.21 -18.29
CA ALA A 256 11.81 22.35 -16.85
C ALA A 256 10.54 21.96 -16.07
N GLY A 257 9.36 22.40 -16.53
CA GLY A 257 8.07 22.06 -15.94
C GLY A 257 7.79 20.56 -15.97
N SER A 258 7.94 19.93 -17.12
CA SER A 258 7.73 18.47 -17.26
C SER A 258 8.70 17.66 -16.41
N GLN A 259 9.97 18.02 -16.36
CA GLN A 259 10.98 17.37 -15.52
C GLN A 259 10.73 17.59 -14.02
N ALA A 260 10.22 18.78 -13.63
CA ALA A 260 9.83 19.05 -12.25
C ALA A 260 8.68 18.14 -11.81
N LEU A 261 7.65 17.97 -12.66
CA LEU A 261 6.54 17.07 -12.42
C LEU A 261 6.99 15.62 -12.33
N GLU A 262 7.82 15.15 -13.26
CA GLU A 262 8.38 13.80 -13.23
C GLU A 262 9.13 13.51 -11.91
N LYS A 263 9.96 14.46 -11.46
CA LYS A 263 10.72 14.35 -10.21
C LYS A 263 9.81 14.38 -8.99
N ALA A 264 8.77 15.22 -9.00
CA ALA A 264 7.77 15.25 -7.93
C ALA A 264 6.97 13.94 -7.88
N ALA A 265 6.57 13.39 -9.03
CA ALA A 265 5.89 12.10 -9.11
C ALA A 265 6.76 10.97 -8.52
N LYS A 266 8.04 10.90 -8.87
CA LYS A 266 8.98 9.94 -8.28
C LYS A 266 9.01 10.05 -6.75
N LYS A 267 9.09 11.27 -6.20
CA LYS A 267 9.04 11.48 -4.74
C LYS A 267 7.72 11.00 -4.12
N ALA A 268 6.59 11.23 -4.79
CA ALA A 268 5.28 10.78 -4.31
C ALA A 268 5.13 9.24 -4.32
N MET A 269 5.94 8.57 -5.13
CA MET A 269 5.95 7.12 -5.27
C MET A 269 7.05 6.43 -4.44
N ASP A 270 8.06 7.18 -3.98
CA ASP A 270 9.19 6.66 -3.20
C ASP A 270 8.80 6.31 -1.76
N GLN A 271 9.80 5.99 -0.93
CA GLN A 271 9.65 5.49 0.45
C GLN A 271 8.58 6.25 1.24
N SER A 272 7.64 5.50 1.84
CA SER A 272 6.42 5.99 2.48
C SER A 272 5.46 6.72 1.53
N GLY A 273 5.65 6.56 0.22
CA GLY A 273 4.80 7.10 -0.82
C GLY A 273 3.43 6.43 -0.89
N ILE A 274 2.66 6.80 -1.92
CA ILE A 274 1.26 6.37 -2.06
C ILE A 274 1.11 4.84 -2.13
N ILE A 275 2.05 4.12 -2.75
CA ILE A 275 1.95 2.65 -2.89
C ILE A 275 2.17 1.98 -1.53
N ASP A 276 3.15 2.40 -0.74
CA ASP A 276 3.40 1.83 0.59
C ASP A 276 2.23 2.03 1.54
N GLN A 277 1.60 3.23 1.51
CA GLN A 277 0.40 3.51 2.28
C GLN A 277 -0.78 2.65 1.84
N LEU A 278 -0.97 2.50 0.53
CA LEU A 278 -2.03 1.67 -0.05
C LEU A 278 -1.88 0.20 0.36
N VAL A 279 -0.66 -0.33 0.28
CA VAL A 279 -0.35 -1.70 0.71
C VAL A 279 -0.60 -1.86 2.20
N ALA A 280 -0.19 -0.89 3.03
CA ALA A 280 -0.44 -0.93 4.47
C ALA A 280 -1.95 -0.92 4.79
N ALA A 281 -2.75 -0.11 4.07
CA ALA A 281 -4.20 -0.07 4.22
C ALA A 281 -4.85 -1.42 3.83
N TRP A 282 -4.36 -2.07 2.77
CA TRP A 282 -4.84 -3.40 2.39
C TRP A 282 -4.44 -4.49 3.38
N GLN A 283 -3.21 -4.44 3.91
CA GLN A 283 -2.78 -5.36 4.96
C GLN A 283 -3.64 -5.21 6.22
N ASP A 284 -4.00 -3.98 6.57
CA ASP A 284 -4.90 -3.71 7.68
C ASP A 284 -6.29 -4.31 7.43
N LYS A 285 -6.86 -4.13 6.22
CA LYS A 285 -8.13 -4.76 5.81
C LYS A 285 -8.05 -6.29 5.81
N ALA A 286 -6.95 -6.87 5.35
CA ALA A 286 -6.75 -8.33 5.36
C ALA A 286 -6.69 -8.90 6.79
N ASN A 287 -6.09 -8.17 7.73
CA ASN A 287 -5.95 -8.59 9.13
C ASN A 287 -7.22 -8.34 9.96
N ASN A 288 -7.82 -7.17 9.79
CA ASN A 288 -8.96 -6.70 10.58
C ASN A 288 -10.31 -7.02 9.92
N GLY A 289 -10.28 -7.59 8.72
CA GLY A 289 -11.45 -7.90 7.91
C GLY A 289 -11.91 -6.73 7.03
N LEU A 290 -12.57 -7.10 5.93
CA LEU A 290 -13.23 -6.17 5.03
C LEU A 290 -14.48 -5.60 5.72
N LEU A 291 -14.60 -4.27 5.72
CA LEU A 291 -15.80 -3.62 6.26
C LEU A 291 -16.97 -3.75 5.28
N LEU A 292 -17.98 -4.52 5.66
CA LEU A 292 -19.21 -4.70 4.94
C LEU A 292 -20.33 -3.86 5.56
N ARG A 293 -21.10 -3.17 4.71
CA ARG A 293 -22.30 -2.44 5.10
C ARG A 293 -23.51 -3.34 4.88
N VAL A 294 -24.01 -3.92 5.95
CA VAL A 294 -25.11 -4.91 5.88
C VAL A 294 -26.41 -4.27 6.33
N ARG A 295 -27.43 -4.35 5.48
CA ARG A 295 -28.80 -4.03 5.85
C ARG A 295 -29.59 -5.32 5.98
N VAL A 296 -30.34 -5.48 7.08
CA VAL A 296 -31.17 -6.64 7.32
C VAL A 296 -32.62 -6.16 7.45
N GLU A 297 -33.44 -6.50 6.48
CA GLU A 297 -34.89 -6.17 6.47
C GLU A 297 -35.72 -7.25 7.15
N GLY A 298 -36.93 -6.90 7.57
CA GLY A 298 -37.86 -7.83 8.19
C GLY A 298 -37.66 -8.02 9.69
N ILE A 299 -36.88 -7.16 10.36
CA ILE A 299 -36.65 -7.23 11.81
C ILE A 299 -37.90 -6.79 12.60
N PRO A 300 -38.59 -7.68 13.34
CA PRO A 300 -39.86 -7.32 14.00
C PRO A 300 -39.68 -6.43 15.23
N ASN A 301 -38.58 -6.57 15.98
CA ASN A 301 -38.33 -5.84 17.21
C ASN A 301 -36.83 -5.86 17.57
N TYR A 302 -36.45 -5.14 18.62
CA TYR A 302 -35.06 -5.02 19.08
C TYR A 302 -34.44 -6.37 19.49
N LEU A 303 -35.22 -7.27 20.14
CA LEU A 303 -34.68 -8.58 20.52
C LEU A 303 -34.29 -9.42 19.31
N ALA A 304 -35.10 -9.39 18.25
CA ALA A 304 -34.76 -10.06 16.99
C ALA A 304 -33.50 -9.47 16.35
N SER A 305 -33.28 -8.15 16.45
CA SER A 305 -32.05 -7.54 15.96
C SER A 305 -30.81 -8.02 16.72
N GLN A 306 -30.90 -8.19 18.03
CA GLN A 306 -29.79 -8.75 18.84
C GLN A 306 -29.49 -10.19 18.44
N THR A 307 -30.49 -11.02 18.18
CA THR A 307 -30.30 -12.39 17.72
C THR A 307 -29.54 -12.44 16.37
N VAL A 308 -29.89 -11.55 15.44
CA VAL A 308 -29.15 -11.44 14.15
C VAL A 308 -27.70 -11.02 14.38
N VAL A 309 -27.46 -10.02 15.23
CA VAL A 309 -26.11 -9.55 15.56
C VAL A 309 -25.27 -10.67 16.20
N GLU A 310 -25.83 -11.39 17.16
CA GLU A 310 -25.14 -12.51 17.84
C GLU A 310 -24.79 -13.63 16.84
N GLU A 311 -25.73 -13.94 15.93
CA GLU A 311 -25.49 -14.96 14.92
C GLU A 311 -24.37 -14.57 13.95
N LEU A 312 -24.34 -13.32 13.49
CA LEU A 312 -23.29 -12.82 12.61
C LEU A 312 -21.92 -12.74 13.32
N ARG A 313 -21.90 -12.45 14.61
CA ARG A 313 -20.66 -12.41 15.42
C ARG A 313 -19.95 -13.74 15.53
N THR A 314 -20.60 -14.85 15.24
CA THR A 314 -20.00 -16.17 15.34
C THR A 314 -18.80 -16.33 14.40
N ASP A 315 -18.87 -15.74 13.20
CA ASP A 315 -17.84 -15.89 12.17
C ASP A 315 -17.21 -14.54 11.76
N ALA A 316 -17.88 -13.42 12.05
CA ALA A 316 -17.34 -12.10 11.77
C ALA A 316 -16.25 -11.68 12.76
N VAL A 317 -15.29 -10.90 12.33
CA VAL A 317 -14.28 -10.27 13.21
C VAL A 317 -14.95 -9.31 14.19
N SER A 318 -15.88 -8.48 13.67
CA SER A 318 -16.71 -7.61 14.50
C SER A 318 -18.06 -7.34 13.83
N VAL A 319 -19.08 -7.04 14.64
CA VAL A 319 -20.40 -6.60 14.17
C VAL A 319 -20.84 -5.42 15.02
N GLU A 320 -20.99 -4.28 14.39
CA GLU A 320 -21.45 -3.04 15.01
C GLU A 320 -22.81 -2.62 14.50
N THR A 321 -23.74 -2.37 15.43
CA THR A 321 -25.06 -1.83 15.06
C THR A 321 -24.99 -0.32 14.88
N ARG A 322 -25.30 0.16 13.69
CA ARG A 322 -25.36 1.60 13.38
C ARG A 322 -26.73 2.18 13.65
N LYS A 323 -27.78 1.45 13.25
CA LYS A 323 -29.15 1.95 13.34
C LYS A 323 -30.14 0.78 13.27
N LEU A 324 -31.27 0.91 13.97
CA LEU A 324 -32.47 0.12 13.74
C LEU A 324 -33.63 1.11 13.49
N ALA A 325 -34.22 1.07 12.31
CA ALA A 325 -35.34 1.92 11.92
C ALA A 325 -36.19 1.22 10.88
N ASP A 326 -37.48 1.44 10.93
CA ASP A 326 -38.47 0.94 9.95
C ASP A 326 -38.30 -0.58 9.68
N ARG A 327 -38.14 -1.37 10.74
CA ARG A 327 -37.89 -2.82 10.69
C ARG A 327 -36.60 -3.22 9.91
N THR A 328 -35.71 -2.28 9.67
CA THR A 328 -34.44 -2.49 9.00
C THR A 328 -33.29 -2.26 9.99
N LEU A 329 -32.40 -3.24 10.12
CA LEU A 329 -31.18 -3.18 10.92
C LEU A 329 -30.01 -2.83 10.01
N PHE A 330 -29.26 -1.81 10.37
CA PHE A 330 -28.05 -1.36 9.69
C PHE A 330 -26.83 -1.76 10.52
N LEU A 331 -25.94 -2.52 9.92
CA LEU A 331 -24.73 -3.06 10.54
C LEU A 331 -23.50 -2.69 9.76
N ASP A 332 -22.41 -2.45 10.48
CA ASP A 332 -21.06 -2.54 9.96
C ASP A 332 -20.47 -3.88 10.43
N VAL A 333 -20.09 -4.71 9.48
CA VAL A 333 -19.57 -6.06 9.74
C VAL A 333 -18.15 -6.15 9.19
N SER A 334 -17.17 -6.41 10.06
CA SER A 334 -15.81 -6.72 9.62
C SER A 334 -15.71 -8.22 9.35
N TRP A 335 -15.44 -8.59 8.09
CA TRP A 335 -15.43 -9.96 7.62
C TRP A 335 -14.07 -10.36 7.03
N ARG A 336 -13.54 -11.53 7.41
CA ARG A 336 -12.34 -12.08 6.77
C ARG A 336 -12.72 -12.76 5.46
N GLY A 337 -12.22 -12.24 4.36
CA GLY A 337 -12.56 -12.66 3.01
C GLY A 337 -13.31 -11.59 2.24
N THR A 338 -13.94 -11.98 1.13
CA THR A 338 -14.68 -11.08 0.24
C THR A 338 -16.14 -10.92 0.67
N ALA A 339 -16.83 -9.93 0.09
CA ALA A 339 -18.28 -9.77 0.26
C ALA A 339 -19.06 -11.02 -0.24
N SER A 340 -18.55 -11.68 -1.27
CA SER A 340 -19.12 -12.93 -1.78
C SER A 340 -18.99 -14.08 -0.78
N ASP A 341 -17.85 -14.19 -0.10
CA ASP A 341 -17.63 -15.21 0.94
C ASP A 341 -18.60 -14.99 2.12
N PHE A 342 -18.81 -13.72 2.51
CA PHE A 342 -19.81 -13.39 3.51
C PHE A 342 -21.22 -13.80 3.07
N CYS A 343 -21.62 -13.45 1.85
CA CYS A 343 -22.94 -13.83 1.31
C CYS A 343 -23.12 -15.37 1.31
N ALA A 344 -22.09 -16.11 0.87
CA ALA A 344 -22.13 -17.58 0.88
C ALA A 344 -22.23 -18.16 2.30
N ALA A 345 -21.62 -17.51 3.29
CA ALA A 345 -21.65 -17.96 4.69
C ALA A 345 -23.00 -17.68 5.38
N VAL A 346 -23.69 -16.60 4.98
CA VAL A 346 -24.92 -16.15 5.69
C VAL A 346 -26.21 -16.51 4.98
N ASP A 347 -26.18 -16.81 3.66
CA ASP A 347 -27.38 -17.16 2.93
C ASP A 347 -27.98 -18.49 3.43
N GLY A 348 -29.26 -18.48 3.75
CA GLY A 348 -29.98 -19.62 4.33
C GLY A 348 -29.65 -19.91 5.80
N ARG A 349 -28.81 -19.09 6.46
CA ARG A 349 -28.43 -19.26 7.86
C ARG A 349 -29.62 -19.10 8.78
N LYS A 350 -29.80 -20.04 9.68
CA LYS A 350 -30.92 -20.09 10.60
C LYS A 350 -30.68 -19.15 11.78
N ILE A 351 -31.69 -18.38 12.12
CA ILE A 351 -31.74 -17.52 13.31
C ILE A 351 -32.90 -17.89 14.18
N ASN A 352 -32.86 -17.53 15.46
CA ASN A 352 -33.95 -17.75 16.40
C ASN A 352 -34.45 -19.22 16.50
N LYS A 353 -33.51 -20.16 16.77
CA LYS A 353 -33.83 -21.60 16.95
C LYS A 353 -34.61 -22.21 15.78
N ASP A 354 -34.14 -22.00 14.57
CA ASP A 354 -34.67 -22.57 13.32
C ASP A 354 -36.03 -22.01 12.81
N ARG A 355 -36.54 -20.94 13.43
CA ARG A 355 -37.83 -20.37 12.98
C ARG A 355 -37.69 -19.43 11.80
N ASN A 356 -36.58 -18.72 11.71
CA ASN A 356 -36.34 -17.76 10.65
C ASN A 356 -34.95 -18.01 10.03
N LYS A 357 -34.74 -17.54 8.79
CA LYS A 357 -33.48 -17.63 8.05
C LYS A 357 -33.09 -16.28 7.51
N LEU A 358 -31.81 -16.03 7.42
CA LEU A 358 -31.27 -14.94 6.63
C LEU A 358 -31.27 -15.34 5.14
N ALA A 359 -31.66 -14.43 4.28
CA ALA A 359 -31.57 -14.60 2.84
C ALA A 359 -30.83 -13.41 2.25
N VAL A 360 -29.85 -13.65 1.40
CA VAL A 360 -29.18 -12.61 0.62
C VAL A 360 -30.13 -12.15 -0.49
N VAL A 361 -30.45 -10.85 -0.51
CA VAL A 361 -31.31 -10.24 -1.53
C VAL A 361 -30.51 -9.59 -2.64
N SER A 362 -29.46 -8.83 -2.26
CA SER A 362 -28.54 -8.22 -3.22
C SER A 362 -27.17 -8.00 -2.58
N MET A 363 -26.15 -7.90 -3.44
CA MET A 363 -24.79 -7.53 -3.11
C MET A 363 -24.30 -6.52 -4.17
N GLU A 364 -23.87 -5.35 -3.74
CA GLU A 364 -23.26 -4.30 -4.58
C GLU A 364 -21.98 -3.86 -3.91
N GLY A 365 -20.84 -4.38 -4.39
CA GLY A 365 -19.56 -4.19 -3.73
C GLY A 365 -19.61 -4.68 -2.28
N ASN A 366 -19.28 -3.79 -1.33
CA ASN A 366 -19.34 -4.06 0.10
C ASN A 366 -20.70 -3.76 0.77
N SER A 367 -21.70 -3.41 -0.01
CA SER A 367 -23.07 -3.18 0.47
C SER A 367 -23.93 -4.41 0.23
N ILE A 368 -24.49 -4.98 1.29
CA ILE A 368 -25.24 -6.23 1.25
C ILE A 368 -26.63 -6.01 1.85
N LEU A 369 -27.64 -6.48 1.13
CA LEU A 369 -29.01 -6.52 1.60
C LEU A 369 -29.40 -7.94 1.96
N LEU A 370 -29.78 -8.14 3.20
CA LEU A 370 -30.33 -9.38 3.74
C LEU A 370 -31.82 -9.18 4.09
N GLU A 371 -32.58 -10.25 4.05
CA GLU A 371 -33.96 -10.31 4.53
C GLU A 371 -34.10 -11.46 5.53
N VAL A 372 -34.90 -11.25 6.57
CA VAL A 372 -35.35 -12.30 7.50
C VAL A 372 -36.61 -12.96 6.96
N LYS A 373 -36.51 -14.26 6.62
CA LYS A 373 -37.59 -15.12 6.10
C LYS A 373 -38.05 -16.15 7.11
#